data_66459d7fcd6b94cf7eadc126871b0616
#
_entry.id   66459d7fcd6b94cf7eadc126871b0616
#
_cell.length_a   1.000
_cell.length_b   1.000
_cell.length_c   1.000
_cell.angle_alpha   90.00
_cell.angle_beta   90.00
_cell.angle_gamma   90.00
#
_symmetry.space_group_name_H-M   'P 1'
#
loop_
_entity.id
_entity.type
_entity.pdbx_description
1 polymer ?
#
loop_
_entity_poly.entity_id
_entity_poly.type
_entity_poly.pdbx_seq_one_letter_code
_entity_poly.pdbx_strand_id
1 'polypeptide(L)'
;MDIEQMKKDLGGGNVFPIGEENVAFAKYFTGECYLNMLTTERVPVGLVTFAPRTINAYHIHHKGGQILMVTGGRGWYQEEGKPARELKAGDVVNIPPEVKHWHGAAKDSWFQHLAVEVPAEGASNEWLEFLPE
;
A
#
# COMPACT_ATOMS: atom_id res chain seq x y z
N MET A 1 -10.21 -4.86 -15.15
CA MET A 1 -9.10 -3.91 -14.96
C MET A 1 -8.96 -3.05 -16.22
N ASP A 2 -8.90 -1.75 -16.06
CA ASP A 2 -8.65 -0.82 -17.16
C ASP A 2 -7.14 -0.57 -17.25
N ILE A 3 -6.47 -1.33 -18.11
CA ILE A 3 -5.01 -1.29 -18.25
C ILE A 3 -4.53 0.07 -18.77
N GLU A 4 -5.28 0.67 -19.71
CA GLU A 4 -4.88 1.97 -20.28
C GLU A 4 -4.94 3.07 -19.22
N GLN A 5 -6.01 3.10 -18.42
CA GLN A 5 -6.14 4.07 -17.35
C GLN A 5 -5.08 3.84 -16.27
N MET A 6 -4.80 2.58 -15.95
CA MET A 6 -3.75 2.22 -14.99
C MET A 6 -2.38 2.77 -15.44
N LYS A 7 -2.00 2.53 -16.69
CA LYS A 7 -0.72 3.01 -17.22
C LYS A 7 -0.63 4.53 -17.17
N LYS A 8 -1.72 5.21 -17.53
CA LYS A 8 -1.79 6.66 -17.48
C LYS A 8 -1.63 7.19 -16.07
N ASP A 9 -2.39 6.66 -15.13
CA ASP A 9 -2.36 7.10 -13.73
C ASP A 9 -1.00 6.85 -13.08
N LEU A 10 -0.37 5.71 -13.40
CA LEU A 10 0.91 5.34 -12.81
C LEU A 10 2.12 5.96 -13.51
N GLY A 11 1.88 6.86 -14.48
CA GLY A 11 2.96 7.64 -15.11
C GLY A 11 3.59 6.99 -16.33
N GLY A 12 2.90 6.05 -16.98
CA GLY A 12 3.30 5.53 -18.28
C GLY A 12 4.39 4.47 -18.28
N GLY A 13 5.06 4.24 -17.18
CA GLY A 13 6.15 3.28 -17.17
C GLY A 13 6.35 2.64 -15.81
N ASN A 14 5.70 1.51 -15.59
CA ASN A 14 6.02 0.71 -14.41
C ASN A 14 7.37 0.04 -14.63
N VAL A 15 8.34 0.39 -13.82
CA VAL A 15 9.65 -0.25 -13.85
C VAL A 15 9.51 -1.72 -13.49
N PHE A 16 8.65 -2.03 -12.53
CA PHE A 16 8.39 -3.39 -12.08
C PHE A 16 6.99 -3.85 -12.50
N PRO A 17 6.83 -5.12 -12.93
CA PRO A 17 5.50 -5.65 -13.22
C PRO A 17 4.60 -5.57 -11.99
N ILE A 18 3.31 -5.31 -12.19
CA ILE A 18 2.37 -5.20 -11.08
C ILE A 18 2.12 -6.51 -10.35
N GLY A 19 2.43 -7.63 -11.02
CA GLY A 19 2.20 -8.93 -10.43
C GLY A 19 0.77 -9.40 -10.54
N GLU A 20 0.43 -10.38 -9.72
CA GLU A 20 -0.88 -10.99 -9.74
C GLU A 20 -1.82 -10.35 -8.72
N GLU A 21 -3.13 -10.60 -8.88
CA GLU A 21 -4.12 -10.12 -7.93
C GLU A 21 -3.80 -10.65 -6.54
N ASN A 22 -3.91 -9.78 -5.54
CA ASN A 22 -3.58 -10.10 -4.15
C ASN A 22 -4.72 -10.88 -3.49
N VAL A 23 -4.81 -12.16 -3.79
CA VAL A 23 -5.87 -13.03 -3.30
C VAL A 23 -5.71 -13.36 -1.82
N ALA A 24 -4.48 -13.58 -1.39
CA ALA A 24 -4.19 -14.02 -0.01
C ALA A 24 -4.66 -13.02 1.05
N PHE A 25 -4.61 -11.72 0.74
CA PHE A 25 -5.01 -10.66 1.66
C PHE A 25 -6.26 -9.90 1.20
N ALA A 26 -6.99 -10.45 0.21
CA ALA A 26 -8.13 -9.75 -0.40
C ALA A 26 -9.18 -9.31 0.61
N LYS A 27 -9.41 -10.06 1.68
CA LYS A 27 -10.40 -9.72 2.70
C LYS A 27 -10.06 -8.44 3.50
N TYR A 28 -8.83 -7.95 3.39
CA TYR A 28 -8.39 -6.74 4.06
C TYR A 28 -8.40 -5.50 3.16
N PHE A 29 -8.89 -5.64 1.93
CA PHE A 29 -8.94 -4.57 0.94
C PHE A 29 -10.38 -4.38 0.44
N THR A 30 -10.77 -3.13 0.16
CA THR A 30 -12.13 -2.83 -0.29
C THR A 30 -12.37 -3.13 -1.76
N GLY A 31 -11.31 -3.37 -2.52
CA GLY A 31 -11.41 -3.59 -3.96
C GLY A 31 -10.19 -4.27 -4.52
N GLU A 32 -9.93 -4.00 -5.78
CA GLU A 32 -8.90 -4.67 -6.56
C GLU A 32 -7.51 -4.18 -6.17
N CYS A 33 -6.64 -5.13 -5.84
CA CYS A 33 -5.26 -4.85 -5.43
C CYS A 33 -4.33 -5.92 -6.01
N TYR A 34 -3.15 -5.52 -6.43
CA TYR A 34 -2.13 -6.41 -6.98
C TYR A 34 -0.88 -6.36 -6.14
N LEU A 35 -0.21 -7.49 -6.00
CA LEU A 35 1.00 -7.60 -5.20
C LEU A 35 2.08 -8.33 -5.99
N ASN A 36 3.25 -7.74 -6.05
CA ASN A 36 4.44 -8.36 -6.60
C ASN A 36 5.55 -8.31 -5.56
N MET A 37 5.88 -9.43 -4.96
CA MET A 37 7.01 -9.49 -4.00
C MET A 37 8.31 -9.48 -4.80
N LEU A 38 9.00 -8.35 -4.78
CA LEU A 38 10.24 -8.17 -5.53
C LEU A 38 11.39 -8.95 -4.90
N THR A 39 11.43 -9.00 -3.58
CA THR A 39 12.38 -9.84 -2.84
C THR A 39 11.79 -10.16 -1.47
N THR A 40 12.13 -11.33 -0.96
CA THR A 40 11.76 -11.74 0.40
C THR A 40 13.01 -12.05 1.24
N GLU A 41 14.19 -11.90 0.66
CA GLU A 41 15.43 -12.17 1.35
C GLU A 41 15.83 -10.99 2.22
N ARG A 42 16.07 -11.24 3.49
CA ARG A 42 16.50 -10.28 4.53
C ARG A 42 15.52 -9.15 4.74
N VAL A 43 15.27 -8.32 3.71
CA VAL A 43 14.32 -7.21 3.78
C VAL A 43 13.23 -7.46 2.74
N PRO A 44 12.03 -7.85 3.16
CA PRO A 44 10.94 -8.03 2.19
C PRO A 44 10.55 -6.71 1.55
N VAL A 45 10.47 -6.69 0.22
CA VAL A 45 10.03 -5.53 -0.55
C VAL A 45 8.95 -5.98 -1.52
N GLY A 46 7.75 -5.41 -1.38
CA GLY A 46 6.65 -5.68 -2.27
C GLY A 46 6.25 -4.44 -3.06
N LEU A 47 5.80 -4.65 -4.29
CA LEU A 47 5.16 -3.62 -5.08
C LEU A 47 3.66 -3.83 -4.96
N VAL A 48 2.94 -2.83 -4.45
CA VAL A 48 1.50 -2.92 -4.23
C VAL A 48 0.79 -1.92 -5.14
N THR A 49 -0.16 -2.40 -5.91
CA THR A 49 -0.90 -1.58 -6.88
C THR A 49 -2.39 -1.68 -6.57
N PHE A 50 -3.01 -0.53 -6.33
CA PHE A 50 -4.41 -0.41 -5.93
C PHE A 50 -5.22 0.19 -7.07
N ALA A 51 -6.34 -0.44 -7.43
CA ALA A 51 -7.31 0.17 -8.35
C ALA A 51 -7.97 1.39 -7.67
N PRO A 52 -8.55 2.31 -8.43
CA PRO A 52 -9.21 3.49 -7.85
C PRO A 52 -10.20 3.10 -6.74
N ARG A 53 -10.24 3.87 -5.67
CA ARG A 53 -11.07 3.70 -4.46
C ARG A 53 -10.63 2.56 -3.54
N THR A 54 -9.75 1.70 -3.95
CA THR A 54 -9.34 0.57 -3.12
C THR A 54 -8.47 1.03 -1.98
N ILE A 55 -8.91 0.76 -0.76
CA ILE A 55 -8.12 1.02 0.45
C ILE A 55 -8.00 -0.26 1.26
N ASN A 56 -7.01 -0.32 2.13
CA ASN A 56 -6.90 -1.45 3.04
C ASN A 56 -7.54 -1.11 4.40
N ALA A 57 -7.76 -2.13 5.20
CA ALA A 57 -8.25 -1.99 6.57
C ALA A 57 -7.18 -1.34 7.44
N TYR A 58 -7.59 -0.77 8.57
CA TYR A 58 -6.63 -0.38 9.61
C TYR A 58 -5.77 -1.57 9.95
N HIS A 59 -4.49 -1.32 10.18
CA HIS A 59 -3.55 -2.36 10.61
C HIS A 59 -2.37 -1.76 11.35
N ILE A 60 -1.64 -2.65 12.02
CA ILE A 60 -0.48 -2.28 12.85
C ILE A 60 0.68 -3.20 12.46
N HIS A 61 1.86 -2.61 12.27
CA HIS A 61 3.10 -3.35 12.13
C HIS A 61 3.78 -3.39 13.49
N HIS A 62 3.75 -4.55 14.13
CA HIS A 62 4.36 -4.69 15.45
C HIS A 62 5.88 -4.85 15.34
N LYS A 63 6.59 -4.03 16.08
CA LYS A 63 8.05 -4.03 16.30
C LYS A 63 8.90 -3.43 15.17
N GLY A 64 8.65 -3.75 13.91
CA GLY A 64 9.51 -3.26 12.82
C GLY A 64 9.03 -1.97 12.18
N GLY A 65 7.77 -1.96 11.78
CA GLY A 65 7.23 -0.87 10.96
C GLY A 65 7.34 -1.17 9.48
N GLN A 66 6.98 -0.17 8.68
CA GLN A 66 7.00 -0.31 7.22
C GLN A 66 7.31 1.02 6.57
N ILE A 67 8.00 1.00 5.44
CA ILE A 67 8.27 2.21 4.68
C ILE A 67 7.54 2.08 3.34
N LEU A 68 6.75 3.10 3.00
CA LEU A 68 6.08 3.20 1.71
C LEU A 68 6.82 4.19 0.83
N MET A 69 7.11 3.80 -0.41
CA MET A 69 7.71 4.68 -1.41
C MET A 69 6.77 4.72 -2.61
N VAL A 70 6.11 5.83 -2.83
CA VAL A 70 5.10 5.96 -3.88
C VAL A 70 5.76 6.03 -5.25
N THR A 71 5.39 5.11 -6.12
CA THR A 71 5.94 5.02 -7.47
C THR A 71 5.01 5.56 -8.54
N GLY A 72 3.71 5.70 -8.25
CA GLY A 72 2.79 6.21 -9.24
C GLY A 72 1.38 6.44 -8.70
N GLY A 73 0.64 7.29 -9.41
CA GLY A 73 -0.74 7.57 -9.07
C GLY A 73 -0.90 8.49 -7.87
N ARG A 74 -2.12 8.50 -7.32
CA ARG A 74 -2.45 9.30 -6.13
C ARG A 74 -3.18 8.43 -5.12
N GLY A 75 -2.91 8.65 -3.85
CA GLY A 75 -3.53 7.90 -2.78
C GLY A 75 -3.50 8.63 -1.46
N TRP A 76 -3.80 7.90 -0.40
CA TRP A 76 -3.96 8.43 0.95
C TRP A 76 -3.25 7.56 1.97
N TYR A 77 -2.78 8.20 3.04
CA TYR A 77 -2.28 7.55 4.25
C TYR A 77 -2.87 8.28 5.45
N GLN A 78 -3.33 7.52 6.44
CA GLN A 78 -3.87 8.12 7.66
C GLN A 78 -3.53 7.26 8.87
N GLU A 79 -2.94 7.88 9.88
CA GLU A 79 -2.83 7.32 11.23
C GLU A 79 -4.11 7.62 11.97
N GLU A 80 -4.60 6.67 12.74
CA GLU A 80 -5.84 6.85 13.50
C GLU A 80 -5.77 8.11 14.38
N GLY A 81 -6.81 8.93 14.29
CA GLY A 81 -6.89 10.17 15.07
C GLY A 81 -6.18 11.37 14.47
N LYS A 82 -5.54 11.21 13.31
CA LYS A 82 -4.84 12.30 12.63
C LYS A 82 -5.47 12.58 11.27
N PRO A 83 -5.22 13.77 10.67
CA PRO A 83 -5.69 14.05 9.32
C PRO A 83 -5.09 13.10 8.29
N ALA A 84 -5.88 12.74 7.27
CA ALA A 84 -5.39 11.94 6.15
C ALA A 84 -4.39 12.77 5.34
N ARG A 85 -3.31 12.11 4.93
CA ARG A 85 -2.25 12.72 4.12
C ARG A 85 -2.38 12.22 2.68
N GLU A 86 -2.45 13.16 1.73
CA GLU A 86 -2.45 12.81 0.32
C GLU A 86 -1.06 12.38 -0.11
N LEU A 87 -0.99 11.33 -0.93
CA LEU A 87 0.26 10.78 -1.46
C LEU A 87 0.28 10.85 -2.97
N LYS A 88 1.45 11.14 -3.52
CA LYS A 88 1.71 11.14 -4.96
C LYS A 88 3.08 10.54 -5.22
N ALA A 89 3.39 10.28 -6.48
CA ALA A 89 4.69 9.70 -6.88
C ALA A 89 5.85 10.51 -6.29
N GLY A 90 6.80 9.80 -5.71
CA GLY A 90 7.96 10.39 -5.05
C GLY A 90 7.81 10.59 -3.55
N ASP A 91 6.61 10.47 -3.01
CA ASP A 91 6.41 10.60 -1.56
C ASP A 91 6.88 9.34 -0.83
N VAL A 92 7.42 9.54 0.36
CA VAL A 92 7.87 8.46 1.24
C VAL A 92 7.16 8.60 2.57
N VAL A 93 6.59 7.50 3.06
CA VAL A 93 5.98 7.42 4.38
C VAL A 93 6.74 6.40 5.20
N ASN A 94 7.34 6.85 6.29
CA ASN A 94 7.98 5.94 7.23
C ASN A 94 6.98 5.66 8.35
N ILE A 95 6.34 4.49 8.27
CA ILE A 95 5.30 4.09 9.22
C ILE A 95 5.98 3.47 10.44
N PRO A 96 5.91 4.13 11.60
CA PRO A 96 6.54 3.60 12.81
C PRO A 96 5.88 2.30 13.26
N PRO A 97 6.60 1.47 14.01
CA PRO A 97 5.96 0.31 14.64
C PRO A 97 4.86 0.74 15.61
N GLU A 98 3.88 -0.13 15.80
CA GLU A 98 2.77 0.03 16.74
C GLU A 98 1.77 1.15 16.38
N VAL A 99 1.82 1.71 15.18
CA VAL A 99 0.90 2.76 14.74
C VAL A 99 -0.26 2.17 13.95
N LYS A 100 -1.47 2.41 14.41
CA LYS A 100 -2.69 2.00 13.70
C LYS A 100 -2.95 2.95 12.54
N HIS A 101 -2.98 2.41 11.32
CA HIS A 101 -3.08 3.21 10.09
C HIS A 101 -3.76 2.45 8.97
N TRP A 102 -4.12 3.18 7.91
CA TRP A 102 -4.54 2.61 6.64
C TRP A 102 -3.94 3.43 5.49
N HIS A 103 -3.92 2.86 4.30
CA HIS A 103 -3.58 3.58 3.08
C HIS A 103 -4.32 2.97 1.89
N GLY A 104 -4.29 3.68 0.76
CA GLY A 104 -4.94 3.19 -0.44
C GLY A 104 -5.06 4.24 -1.51
N ALA A 105 -5.77 3.90 -2.58
CA ALA A 105 -5.91 4.74 -3.77
C ALA A 105 -6.92 5.87 -3.56
N ALA A 106 -6.68 6.99 -4.23
CA ALA A 106 -7.68 8.03 -4.40
C ALA A 106 -8.88 7.49 -5.18
N LYS A 107 -10.02 8.16 -5.08
CA LYS A 107 -11.25 7.71 -5.73
C LYS A 107 -11.17 7.68 -7.24
N ASP A 108 -10.31 8.52 -7.82
CA ASP A 108 -10.20 8.73 -9.25
C ASP A 108 -8.82 8.41 -9.82
N SER A 109 -8.01 7.64 -9.12
CA SER A 109 -6.65 7.31 -9.57
C SER A 109 -6.21 5.93 -9.10
N TRP A 110 -5.53 5.21 -9.96
CA TRP A 110 -4.71 4.08 -9.55
C TRP A 110 -3.59 4.61 -8.63
N PHE A 111 -3.10 3.75 -7.76
CA PHE A 111 -2.07 4.11 -6.78
C PHE A 111 -1.11 2.96 -6.62
N GLN A 112 0.19 3.26 -6.62
CA GLN A 112 1.21 2.22 -6.50
C GLN A 112 2.33 2.67 -5.58
N HIS A 113 2.80 1.77 -4.76
CA HIS A 113 3.96 2.04 -3.91
C HIS A 113 4.78 0.78 -3.69
N LEU A 114 6.06 0.99 -3.38
CA LEU A 114 6.88 -0.05 -2.78
C LEU A 114 6.55 -0.11 -1.30
N ALA A 115 6.45 -1.30 -0.76
CA ALA A 115 6.28 -1.54 0.67
C ALA A 115 7.52 -2.27 1.17
N VAL A 116 8.30 -1.60 2.01
CA VAL A 116 9.53 -2.14 2.58
C VAL A 116 9.27 -2.51 4.03
N GLU A 117 9.29 -3.80 4.35
CA GLU A 117 9.13 -4.26 5.73
C GLU A 117 10.43 -4.04 6.48
N VAL A 118 10.34 -3.35 7.61
CA VAL A 118 11.52 -3.14 8.46
C VAL A 118 11.71 -4.38 9.31
N PRO A 119 12.82 -5.12 9.15
CA PRO A 119 13.03 -6.34 9.90
C PRO A 119 13.21 -6.06 11.40
N ALA A 120 12.55 -6.87 12.22
CA ALA A 120 12.72 -6.82 13.67
C ALA A 120 12.37 -8.17 14.26
N GLU A 121 13.04 -8.53 15.33
CA GLU A 121 12.77 -9.79 16.02
C GLU A 121 11.35 -9.78 16.57
N GLY A 122 10.59 -10.84 16.26
CA GLY A 122 9.19 -10.96 16.69
C GLY A 122 8.22 -10.04 15.95
N ALA A 123 8.63 -9.44 14.84
CA ALA A 123 7.74 -8.58 14.06
C ALA A 123 6.54 -9.35 13.53
N SER A 124 5.38 -8.68 13.52
CA SER A 124 4.14 -9.25 13.00
C SER A 124 3.22 -8.13 12.52
N ASN A 125 2.23 -8.51 11.72
CA ASN A 125 1.20 -7.57 11.26
C ASN A 125 -0.14 -7.96 11.85
N GLU A 126 -0.89 -6.96 12.30
CA GLU A 126 -2.22 -7.17 12.86
C GLU A 126 -3.23 -6.39 12.03
N TRP A 127 -4.24 -7.11 11.48
CA TRP A 127 -5.31 -6.50 10.68
C TRP A 127 -6.51 -6.21 11.59
N LEU A 128 -7.08 -5.03 11.42
CA LEU A 128 -8.16 -4.52 12.25
C LEU A 128 -9.37 -4.15 11.38
N GLU A 129 -10.20 -3.21 11.85
CA GLU A 129 -11.43 -2.83 11.14
C GLU A 129 -11.15 -1.93 9.94
N PHE A 130 -12.11 -1.87 9.02
CA PHE A 130 -12.07 -0.91 7.92
C PHE A 130 -12.42 0.50 8.41
N LEU A 131 -11.93 1.50 7.67
CA LEU A 131 -12.34 2.88 7.87
C LEU A 131 -13.85 2.98 7.68
N PRO A 132 -14.60 3.64 8.59
CA PRO A 132 -16.02 3.88 8.40
C PRO A 132 -16.27 4.71 7.14
N GLU A 133 -17.34 4.36 6.41
CA GLU A 133 -17.75 5.11 5.22
C GLU A 133 -18.29 6.49 5.57
#